data_b84c0f70e1c3faf79882bf55679e8877
#
_entry.id   b84c0f70e1c3faf79882bf55679e8877
#
_cell.length_a   1.000
_cell.length_b   1.000
_cell.length_c   1.000
_cell.angle_alpha   90.00
_cell.angle_beta   90.00
_cell.angle_gamma   90.00
#
_symmetry.space_group_name_H-M   'P 1'
#
loop_
_entity.id
_entity.type
_entity.pdbx_description
1 polymer ?
#
loop_
_entity_poly.entity_id
_entity_poly.type
_entity_poly.pdbx_seq_one_letter_code
_entity_poly.pdbx_strand_id
1 'polypeptide(L)'
;MKFKDFHLSKKMTIAFGAVIGLLIVVILWSVTGMSSVLNNANQVIEGNKLRADIERKYVQHLQWSADLNNFITNEEVNELTVQKNDHLCAFGKWFYGDEKKYVINLVPELSEDIEAMEEPHKLLHQSAVEIQNVFQQGHHKLSNRL
;
A
#
# COMPACT_ATOMS: atom_id res chain seq x y z
N MET A 1 12.28 -61.64 -19.52
CA MET A 1 11.87 -62.05 -18.16
C MET A 1 10.43 -61.61 -17.93
N LYS A 2 9.51 -62.52 -17.69
CA LYS A 2 8.12 -62.14 -17.42
C LYS A 2 7.93 -62.01 -15.91
N PHE A 3 7.11 -61.08 -15.44
CA PHE A 3 6.81 -60.81 -14.01
C PHE A 3 6.33 -62.08 -13.26
N LYS A 4 5.81 -63.07 -14.02
CA LYS A 4 5.42 -64.41 -13.51
C LYS A 4 6.58 -65.21 -12.93
N ASP A 5 7.82 -65.00 -13.40
CA ASP A 5 8.99 -65.85 -13.11
C ASP A 5 9.73 -65.39 -11.83
N PHE A 6 9.26 -64.31 -11.16
CA PHE A 6 9.88 -63.82 -9.94
C PHE A 6 9.34 -64.54 -8.68
N HIS A 7 10.32 -64.86 -7.75
CA HIS A 7 9.93 -65.37 -6.42
C HIS A 7 8.99 -64.37 -5.70
N LEU A 8 8.10 -64.87 -4.85
CA LEU A 8 7.13 -64.08 -4.10
C LEU A 8 7.76 -62.89 -3.37
N SER A 9 8.90 -63.10 -2.73
CA SER A 9 9.67 -62.05 -2.05
C SER A 9 10.03 -60.89 -2.99
N LYS A 10 10.52 -61.15 -4.20
CA LYS A 10 10.86 -60.09 -5.18
C LYS A 10 9.62 -59.34 -5.68
N LYS A 11 8.48 -60.05 -5.84
CA LYS A 11 7.21 -59.39 -6.21
C LYS A 11 6.73 -58.41 -5.14
N MET A 12 6.81 -58.82 -3.86
CA MET A 12 6.50 -57.91 -2.74
C MET A 12 7.43 -56.71 -2.64
N THR A 13 8.74 -56.91 -2.80
CA THR A 13 9.71 -55.81 -2.74
C THR A 13 9.46 -54.80 -3.85
N ILE A 14 9.14 -55.25 -5.06
CA ILE A 14 8.81 -54.38 -6.20
C ILE A 14 7.53 -53.62 -5.93
N ALA A 15 6.48 -54.29 -5.44
CA ALA A 15 5.20 -53.65 -5.14
C ALA A 15 5.35 -52.55 -4.04
N PHE A 16 5.99 -52.90 -2.92
CA PHE A 16 6.26 -51.92 -1.83
C PHE A 16 7.16 -50.80 -2.31
N GLY A 17 8.22 -51.11 -3.06
CA GLY A 17 9.13 -50.08 -3.62
C GLY A 17 8.41 -49.12 -4.57
N ALA A 18 7.48 -49.60 -5.39
CA ALA A 18 6.67 -48.78 -6.25
C ALA A 18 5.73 -47.83 -5.46
N VAL A 19 5.10 -48.35 -4.41
CA VAL A 19 4.24 -47.53 -3.52
C VAL A 19 5.06 -46.46 -2.80
N ILE A 20 6.22 -46.80 -2.23
CA ILE A 20 7.09 -45.88 -1.56
C ILE A 20 7.61 -44.79 -2.55
N GLY A 21 8.01 -45.22 -3.75
CA GLY A 21 8.44 -44.30 -4.80
C GLY A 21 7.35 -43.28 -5.17
N LEU A 22 6.13 -43.75 -5.32
CA LEU A 22 4.97 -42.91 -5.63
C LEU A 22 4.66 -41.93 -4.48
N LEU A 23 4.73 -42.39 -3.23
CA LEU A 23 4.56 -41.51 -2.06
C LEU A 23 5.62 -40.41 -2.03
N ILE A 24 6.89 -40.73 -2.29
CA ILE A 24 7.96 -39.71 -2.35
C ILE A 24 7.67 -38.67 -3.42
N VAL A 25 7.25 -39.08 -4.62
CA VAL A 25 6.88 -38.16 -5.70
C VAL A 25 5.74 -37.24 -5.28
N VAL A 26 4.69 -37.78 -4.65
CA VAL A 26 3.54 -36.99 -4.18
C VAL A 26 3.97 -35.99 -3.10
N ILE A 27 4.83 -36.40 -2.16
CA ILE A 27 5.34 -35.50 -1.10
C ILE A 27 6.15 -34.36 -1.72
N LEU A 28 7.07 -34.65 -2.62
CA LEU A 28 7.89 -33.63 -3.28
C LEU A 28 7.01 -32.62 -4.06
N TRP A 29 6.03 -33.13 -4.77
CA TRP A 29 5.10 -32.28 -5.52
C TRP A 29 4.22 -31.43 -4.60
N SER A 30 3.75 -32.00 -3.50
CA SER A 30 2.95 -31.30 -2.50
C SER A 30 3.74 -30.17 -1.84
N VAL A 31 5.01 -30.41 -1.47
CA VAL A 31 5.86 -29.38 -0.84
C VAL A 31 6.15 -28.21 -1.80
N THR A 32 6.47 -28.52 -3.07
CA THR A 32 6.72 -27.48 -4.08
C THR A 32 5.45 -26.66 -4.39
N GLY A 33 4.31 -27.32 -4.51
CA GLY A 33 3.00 -26.66 -4.70
C GLY A 33 2.63 -25.74 -3.53
N MET A 34 2.83 -26.20 -2.30
CA MET A 34 2.55 -25.41 -1.09
C MET A 34 3.42 -24.15 -1.02
N SER A 35 4.70 -24.24 -1.38
CA SER A 35 5.61 -23.08 -1.39
C SER A 35 5.14 -22.00 -2.37
N SER A 36 4.65 -22.39 -3.54
CA SER A 36 4.08 -21.45 -4.51
C SER A 36 2.82 -20.75 -3.98
N VAL A 37 1.92 -21.50 -3.34
CA VAL A 37 0.70 -20.94 -2.73
C VAL A 37 1.05 -19.94 -1.63
N LEU A 38 2.01 -20.26 -0.76
CA LEU A 38 2.44 -19.35 0.31
C LEU A 38 3.06 -18.06 -0.23
N ASN A 39 3.88 -18.16 -1.27
CA ASN A 39 4.48 -16.97 -1.91
C ASN A 39 3.40 -16.07 -2.52
N ASN A 40 2.45 -16.65 -3.24
CA ASN A 40 1.35 -15.89 -3.82
C ASN A 40 0.46 -15.25 -2.75
N ALA A 41 0.17 -15.98 -1.65
CA ALA A 41 -0.58 -15.45 -0.53
C ALA A 41 0.12 -14.26 0.14
N ASN A 42 1.45 -14.33 0.32
CA ASN A 42 2.22 -13.23 0.86
C ASN A 42 2.18 -12.00 -0.06
N GLN A 43 2.27 -12.16 -1.37
CA GLN A 43 2.14 -11.04 -2.32
C GLN A 43 0.77 -10.35 -2.21
N VAL A 44 -0.30 -11.13 -2.10
CA VAL A 44 -1.66 -10.59 -1.90
C VAL A 44 -1.77 -9.84 -0.57
N ILE A 45 -1.20 -10.38 0.49
CA ILE A 45 -1.20 -9.72 1.82
C ILE A 45 -0.44 -8.39 1.77
N GLU A 46 0.75 -8.36 1.18
CA GLU A 46 1.53 -7.13 1.05
C GLU A 46 0.82 -6.10 0.15
N GLY A 47 0.24 -6.53 -0.97
CA GLY A 47 -0.56 -5.67 -1.83
C GLY A 47 -1.78 -5.06 -1.11
N ASN A 48 -2.48 -5.85 -0.29
CA ASN A 48 -3.61 -5.36 0.50
C ASN A 48 -3.17 -4.39 1.61
N LYS A 49 -2.03 -4.61 2.26
CA LYS A 49 -1.47 -3.67 3.23
C LYS A 49 -1.14 -2.33 2.58
N LEU A 50 -0.47 -2.38 1.42
CA LEU A 50 -0.14 -1.19 0.64
C LEU A 50 -1.41 -0.42 0.27
N ARG A 51 -2.41 -1.11 -0.27
CA ARG A 51 -3.69 -0.50 -0.63
C ARG A 51 -4.34 0.18 0.58
N ALA A 52 -4.44 -0.51 1.71
CA ALA A 52 -5.04 0.05 2.93
C ALA A 52 -4.27 1.27 3.46
N ASP A 53 -2.96 1.29 3.30
CA ASP A 53 -2.13 2.43 3.70
C ASP A 53 -2.34 3.65 2.79
N ILE A 54 -2.41 3.47 1.48
CA ILE A 54 -2.74 4.54 0.53
C ILE A 54 -4.16 5.06 0.73
N GLU A 55 -5.14 4.18 0.92
CA GLU A 55 -6.54 4.56 1.23
C GLU A 55 -6.61 5.41 2.50
N ARG A 56 -5.84 5.09 3.53
CA ARG A 56 -5.77 5.88 4.77
C ARG A 56 -5.22 7.28 4.51
N LYS A 57 -4.15 7.41 3.73
CA LYS A 57 -3.58 8.71 3.34
C LYS A 57 -4.56 9.55 2.52
N TYR A 58 -5.31 8.90 1.64
CA TYR A 58 -6.38 9.54 0.89
C TYR A 58 -7.49 10.09 1.80
N VAL A 59 -7.99 9.27 2.74
CA VAL A 59 -9.01 9.70 3.72
C VAL A 59 -8.52 10.87 4.57
N GLN A 60 -7.24 10.88 4.96
CA GLN A 60 -6.66 12.00 5.69
C GLN A 60 -6.64 13.31 4.88
N HIS A 61 -6.43 13.23 3.56
CA HIS A 61 -6.52 14.41 2.68
C HIS A 61 -7.95 14.88 2.45
N LEU A 62 -8.92 13.96 2.43
CA LEU A 62 -10.34 14.35 2.42
C LEU A 62 -10.73 15.09 3.72
N GLN A 63 -10.27 14.60 4.87
CA GLN A 63 -10.47 15.29 6.15
C GLN A 63 -9.77 16.66 6.17
N TRP A 64 -8.53 16.73 5.71
CA TRP A 64 -7.79 17.98 5.55
C TRP A 64 -8.57 19.00 4.69
N SER A 65 -9.13 18.56 3.58
CA SER A 65 -9.96 19.39 2.70
C SER A 65 -11.26 19.84 3.39
N ALA A 66 -11.89 18.96 4.17
CA ALA A 66 -13.09 19.30 4.93
C ALA A 66 -12.78 20.33 6.03
N ASP A 67 -11.65 20.20 6.72
CA ASP A 67 -11.23 21.16 7.76
C ASP A 67 -10.88 22.52 7.16
N LEU A 68 -10.23 22.55 5.98
CA LEU A 68 -9.99 23.78 5.23
C LEU A 68 -11.31 24.44 4.80
N ASN A 69 -12.25 23.67 4.28
CA ASN A 69 -13.57 24.18 3.90
C ASN A 69 -14.34 24.72 5.10
N ASN A 70 -14.30 24.05 6.25
CA ASN A 70 -14.90 24.52 7.48
C ASN A 70 -14.30 25.85 7.93
N PHE A 71 -12.98 26.02 7.80
CA PHE A 71 -12.32 27.31 8.09
C PHE A 71 -12.83 28.46 7.19
N ILE A 72 -13.12 28.17 5.91
CA ILE A 72 -13.60 29.17 4.96
C ILE A 72 -15.07 29.55 5.20
N THR A 73 -15.90 28.57 5.58
CA THR A 73 -17.37 28.70 5.60
C THR A 73 -17.97 28.92 6.97
N ASN A 74 -17.26 28.65 8.04
CA ASN A 74 -17.75 28.76 9.42
C ASN A 74 -17.11 29.98 10.12
N GLU A 75 -17.89 31.01 10.35
CA GLU A 75 -17.45 32.25 10.99
C GLU A 75 -16.96 32.08 12.43
N GLU A 76 -17.27 30.97 13.09
CA GLU A 76 -16.80 30.67 14.44
C GLU A 76 -15.37 30.11 14.43
N VAL A 77 -14.86 29.64 13.27
CA VAL A 77 -13.52 29.07 13.10
C VAL A 77 -12.55 30.17 12.68
N ASN A 78 -11.77 30.66 13.63
CA ASN A 78 -10.85 31.79 13.41
C ASN A 78 -9.40 31.37 13.11
N GLU A 79 -9.07 30.09 13.24
CA GLU A 79 -7.71 29.57 13.05
C GLU A 79 -7.72 28.36 12.12
N LEU A 80 -6.80 28.38 11.14
CA LEU A 80 -6.58 27.26 10.24
C LEU A 80 -5.56 26.29 10.83
N THR A 81 -6.02 25.14 11.26
CA THR A 81 -5.20 24.11 11.93
C THR A 81 -4.66 23.01 11.03
N VAL A 82 -5.02 23.01 9.73
CA VAL A 82 -4.56 22.00 8.78
C VAL A 82 -3.04 22.03 8.56
N GLN A 83 -2.44 20.88 8.31
CA GLN A 83 -1.04 20.79 7.95
C GLN A 83 -0.78 21.50 6.60
N LYS A 84 0.08 22.51 6.60
CA LYS A 84 0.41 23.35 5.43
C LYS A 84 1.70 22.92 4.73
N ASN A 85 2.52 22.15 5.40
CA ASN A 85 3.76 21.63 4.81
C ASN A 85 3.48 20.23 4.22
N ASP A 86 3.60 20.13 2.90
CA ASP A 86 3.39 18.91 2.14
C ASP A 86 4.31 17.75 2.57
N HIS A 87 5.52 18.02 3.02
CA HIS A 87 6.45 17.00 3.54
C HIS A 87 6.04 16.44 4.92
N LEU A 88 5.25 17.18 5.71
CA LEU A 88 4.90 16.80 7.08
C LEU A 88 3.56 16.10 7.21
N CYS A 89 2.71 16.11 6.19
CA CYS A 89 1.50 15.29 6.17
C CYS A 89 1.84 13.80 6.04
N ALA A 90 0.89 12.92 6.31
CA ALA A 90 1.14 11.48 6.27
C ALA A 90 1.50 10.97 4.85
N PHE A 91 0.91 11.55 3.81
CA PHE A 91 1.29 11.25 2.43
C PHE A 91 2.70 11.76 2.12
N GLY A 92 3.04 12.99 2.50
CA GLY A 92 4.36 13.55 2.26
C GLY A 92 5.48 12.75 2.94
N LYS A 93 5.29 12.34 4.20
CA LYS A 93 6.24 11.47 4.90
C LYS A 93 6.48 10.16 4.17
N TRP A 94 5.42 9.57 3.62
CA TRP A 94 5.51 8.38 2.79
C TRP A 94 6.18 8.68 1.45
N PHE A 95 5.77 9.75 0.77
CA PHE A 95 6.23 10.11 -0.57
C PHE A 95 7.73 10.45 -0.62
N TYR A 96 8.22 11.21 0.37
CA TYR A 96 9.62 11.59 0.47
C TYR A 96 10.47 10.60 1.30
N GLY A 97 9.84 9.57 1.88
CA GLY A 97 10.49 8.54 2.67
C GLY A 97 10.93 7.31 1.88
N ASP A 98 11.47 6.33 2.61
CA ASP A 98 11.92 5.06 2.01
C ASP A 98 10.77 4.14 1.62
N GLU A 99 9.57 4.38 2.15
CA GLU A 99 8.37 3.58 1.84
C GLU A 99 7.97 3.69 0.36
N LYS A 100 8.10 4.89 -0.26
CA LYS A 100 7.90 5.07 -1.71
C LYS A 100 8.82 4.18 -2.51
N LYS A 101 10.11 4.12 -2.15
CA LYS A 101 11.10 3.28 -2.85
C LYS A 101 10.74 1.80 -2.77
N TYR A 102 10.27 1.37 -1.58
CA TYR A 102 9.82 -0.02 -1.40
C TYR A 102 8.63 -0.35 -2.34
N VAL A 103 7.65 0.55 -2.44
CA VAL A 103 6.48 0.39 -3.32
C VAL A 103 6.88 0.33 -4.79
N ILE A 104 7.76 1.23 -5.24
CA ILE A 104 8.26 1.25 -6.62
C ILE A 104 9.04 -0.04 -6.93
N ASN A 105 9.82 -0.56 -5.98
CA ASN A 105 10.51 -1.84 -6.16
C ASN A 105 9.54 -3.04 -6.24
N LEU A 106 8.42 -2.98 -5.52
CA LEU A 106 7.40 -4.03 -5.52
C LEU A 106 6.52 -3.99 -6.78
N VAL A 107 6.18 -2.78 -7.26
CA VAL A 107 5.33 -2.53 -8.43
C VAL A 107 5.93 -1.39 -9.25
N PRO A 108 6.94 -1.68 -10.10
CA PRO A 108 7.65 -0.66 -10.88
C PRO A 108 6.74 0.17 -11.81
N GLU A 109 5.64 -0.41 -12.27
CA GLU A 109 4.66 0.21 -13.16
C GLU A 109 4.00 1.44 -12.54
N LEU A 110 3.96 1.54 -11.20
CA LEU A 110 3.40 2.70 -10.49
C LEU A 110 4.37 3.89 -10.38
N SER A 111 5.61 3.74 -10.81
CA SER A 111 6.64 4.78 -10.62
C SER A 111 6.23 6.12 -11.21
N GLU A 112 5.78 6.12 -12.46
CA GLU A 112 5.39 7.34 -13.19
C GLU A 112 4.17 8.01 -12.55
N ASP A 113 3.15 7.23 -12.19
CA ASP A 113 1.94 7.74 -11.54
C ASP A 113 2.24 8.33 -10.16
N ILE A 114 3.11 7.67 -9.39
CA ILE A 114 3.53 8.15 -8.07
C ILE A 114 4.31 9.47 -8.20
N GLU A 115 5.27 9.55 -9.13
CA GLU A 115 6.04 10.77 -9.35
C GLU A 115 5.14 11.93 -9.81
N ALA A 116 4.14 11.66 -10.64
CA ALA A 116 3.17 12.65 -11.10
C ALA A 116 2.31 13.26 -9.98
N MET A 117 2.23 12.62 -8.82
CA MET A 117 1.50 13.17 -7.66
C MET A 117 2.24 14.30 -6.92
N GLU A 118 3.54 14.47 -7.13
CA GLU A 118 4.35 15.42 -6.35
C GLU A 118 3.83 16.84 -6.47
N GLU A 119 3.77 17.37 -7.67
CA GLU A 119 3.40 18.77 -7.89
C GLU A 119 1.94 19.08 -7.51
N PRO A 120 0.93 18.26 -7.87
CA PRO A 120 -0.43 18.45 -7.38
C PRO A 120 -0.57 18.42 -5.86
N HIS A 121 0.16 17.54 -5.18
CA HIS A 121 0.16 17.45 -3.72
C HIS A 121 0.76 18.70 -3.07
N LYS A 122 1.88 19.19 -3.58
CA LYS A 122 2.50 20.42 -3.13
C LYS A 122 1.59 21.63 -3.33
N LEU A 123 0.97 21.77 -4.51
CA LEU A 123 0.02 22.85 -4.79
C LEU A 123 -1.20 22.80 -3.86
N LEU A 124 -1.69 21.60 -3.51
CA LEU A 124 -2.76 21.43 -2.54
C LEU A 124 -2.42 22.07 -1.20
N HIS A 125 -1.23 21.80 -0.64
CA HIS A 125 -0.79 22.39 0.63
C HIS A 125 -0.51 23.89 0.53
N GLN A 126 0.01 24.36 -0.60
CA GLN A 126 0.22 25.79 -0.86
C GLN A 126 -1.08 26.58 -0.88
N SER A 127 -2.16 26.01 -1.43
CA SER A 127 -3.47 26.64 -1.46
C SER A 127 -4.00 27.00 -0.06
N ALA A 128 -3.75 26.16 0.94
CA ALA A 128 -4.12 26.46 2.32
C ALA A 128 -3.38 27.65 2.90
N VAL A 129 -2.10 27.83 2.55
CA VAL A 129 -1.31 29.01 2.95
C VAL A 129 -1.89 30.28 2.32
N GLU A 130 -2.20 30.23 1.02
CA GLU A 130 -2.80 31.36 0.29
C GLU A 130 -4.16 31.75 0.87
N ILE A 131 -5.03 30.77 1.10
CA ILE A 131 -6.35 30.97 1.73
C ILE A 131 -6.20 31.62 3.10
N GLN A 132 -5.32 31.13 3.93
CA GLN A 132 -5.06 31.72 5.26
C GLN A 132 -4.60 33.18 5.16
N ASN A 133 -3.70 33.49 4.23
CA ASN A 133 -3.20 34.86 4.03
C ASN A 133 -4.32 35.81 3.60
N VAL A 134 -5.17 35.37 2.67
CA VAL A 134 -6.33 36.18 2.20
C VAL A 134 -7.31 36.44 3.34
N PHE A 135 -7.60 35.40 4.13
CA PHE A 135 -8.51 35.49 5.28
C PHE A 135 -8.00 36.47 6.32
N GLN A 136 -6.73 36.40 6.69
CA GLN A 136 -6.11 37.30 7.65
C GLN A 136 -6.10 38.75 7.16
N GLN A 137 -5.83 39.00 5.89
CA GLN A 137 -5.89 40.36 5.29
C GLN A 137 -7.31 40.92 5.28
N GLY A 138 -8.31 40.07 5.04
CA GLY A 138 -9.72 40.46 5.10
C GLY A 138 -10.14 40.89 6.52
N HIS A 139 -9.78 40.11 7.53
CA HIS A 139 -10.06 40.41 8.94
C HIS A 139 -9.36 41.70 9.39
N HIS A 140 -8.13 41.91 9.00
CA HIS A 140 -7.39 43.13 9.34
C HIS A 140 -8.02 44.41 8.73
N LYS A 141 -8.54 44.31 7.51
CA LYS A 141 -9.26 45.43 6.86
C LYS A 141 -10.57 45.79 7.56
N LEU A 142 -11.29 44.80 8.07
CA LEU A 142 -12.54 45.03 8.82
C LEU A 142 -12.28 45.63 10.20
N SER A 143 -11.28 45.13 10.91
CA SER A 143 -10.88 45.66 12.24
C SER A 143 -10.38 47.10 12.23
N ASN A 144 -9.79 47.54 11.12
CA ASN A 144 -9.28 48.94 11.00
C ASN A 144 -10.36 49.93 10.50
N ARG A 145 -11.59 49.47 10.24
CA ARG A 145 -12.75 50.30 9.83
C ARG A 145 -13.74 50.60 10.97
N LEU A 146 -13.57 49.94 12.10
CA LEU A 146 -14.35 50.15 13.33
C LEU A 146 -13.60 51.05 14.31
#